data_5985ae544dd852be774e02cf60de430b
#
_entry.id   5985ae544dd852be774e02cf60de430b
#
_cell.length_a   1.000
_cell.length_b   1.000
_cell.length_c   1.000
_cell.angle_alpha   90.00
_cell.angle_beta   90.00
_cell.angle_gamma   90.00
#
_symmetry.space_group_name_H-M   'P 1'
#
loop_
_entity.id
_entity.type
_entity.pdbx_description
1 polymer ?
#
loop_
_entity_poly.entity_id
_entity_poly.type
_entity_poly.pdbx_seq_one_letter_code
_entity_poly.pdbx_strand_id
1 'polypeptide(L)'
;MKKLGLGILGLIAVAVIYYFTLGADQVREKLQKELSAQLTELETKGFSISEREIKKREEHFVISLDEPKKASAFFTQQGMELSVEEAEELKGIKLGVDVEYLSHAVALELYPVALPTQLSTSVTDENDKKILAQIEKMLEKKTFLLHVEADYATTTFKGYVKDINETLQGEEEVKLRLQGLHFSGNIKGDRVSHIKQTLNVMRLYVSDEINMYLSGLQSNYTLTGDSVYDYSTDYTIEKVRVDNKDEFDLSANEISVHSGSTVKDGLVSETLKNKMKSIEILLEGDRLALENSILDMKVDNLDVSAFEKLQTVDPENEQEFNAALQKLISNNVHLEITTLSADKVTLQGKKVDGFRLHSTLDVDKSLNISRLEANPMYALDKIDANLKISLSKALLDLISRDPKAMIALMIFTPKEVNGKQVYSVELKGGSLKVNGKSVLK
;
A
#
# COMPACT_ATOMS: atom_id res chain seq x y z
N MET A 1 6.73 -13.34 12.07
CA MET A 1 6.30 -13.88 10.75
C MET A 1 5.76 -12.84 9.76
N LYS A 2 5.03 -11.76 10.16
CA LYS A 2 4.55 -10.72 9.21
C LYS A 2 5.66 -10.01 8.46
N LYS A 3 6.78 -9.67 9.11
CA LYS A 3 7.93 -8.99 8.50
C LYS A 3 8.72 -9.87 7.54
N LEU A 4 8.76 -11.18 7.77
CA LEU A 4 9.49 -12.12 6.93
C LEU A 4 8.88 -12.23 5.52
N GLY A 5 7.54 -12.25 5.42
CA GLY A 5 6.85 -12.29 4.13
C GLY A 5 7.11 -11.04 3.27
N LEU A 6 7.18 -9.86 3.89
CA LEU A 6 7.51 -8.59 3.21
C LEU A 6 8.98 -8.56 2.75
N GLY A 7 9.91 -9.06 3.57
CA GLY A 7 11.33 -9.13 3.21
C GLY A 7 11.60 -10.09 2.05
N ILE A 8 10.95 -11.26 2.03
CA ILE A 8 11.06 -12.23 0.92
C ILE A 8 10.47 -11.63 -0.37
N LEU A 9 9.31 -10.97 -0.31
CA LEU A 9 8.71 -10.28 -1.46
C LEU A 9 9.59 -9.13 -1.96
N GLY A 10 10.24 -8.39 -1.06
CA GLY A 10 11.20 -7.34 -1.40
C GLY A 10 12.43 -7.88 -2.14
N LEU A 11 13.04 -8.97 -1.65
CA LEU A 11 14.16 -9.62 -2.30
C LEU A 11 13.80 -10.14 -3.71
N ILE A 12 12.60 -10.72 -3.83
CA ILE A 12 12.06 -11.19 -5.12
C ILE A 12 11.86 -10.01 -6.08
N ALA A 13 11.26 -8.90 -5.60
CA ALA A 13 11.04 -7.70 -6.40
C ALA A 13 12.35 -7.10 -6.91
N VAL A 14 13.40 -7.04 -6.07
CA VAL A 14 14.72 -6.55 -6.46
C VAL A 14 15.37 -7.45 -7.49
N ALA A 15 15.36 -8.76 -7.30
CA ALA A 15 15.93 -9.69 -8.26
C ALA A 15 15.25 -9.55 -9.64
N VAL A 16 13.93 -9.33 -9.66
CA VAL A 16 13.15 -9.11 -10.88
C VAL A 16 13.46 -7.74 -11.49
N ILE A 17 13.40 -6.65 -10.72
CA ILE A 17 13.68 -5.29 -11.22
C ILE A 17 15.11 -5.18 -11.72
N TYR A 18 16.08 -5.71 -10.96
CA TYR A 18 17.49 -5.68 -11.33
C TYR A 18 17.77 -6.45 -12.62
N TYR A 19 17.08 -7.58 -12.83
CA TYR A 19 17.19 -8.36 -14.06
C TYR A 19 16.58 -7.65 -15.28
N PHE A 20 15.46 -6.92 -15.12
CA PHE A 20 14.77 -6.23 -16.22
C PHE A 20 15.35 -4.88 -16.59
N THR A 21 16.29 -4.31 -15.83
CA THR A 21 17.02 -3.10 -16.23
C THR A 21 18.07 -3.34 -17.32
N LEU A 22 18.21 -4.60 -17.77
CA LEU A 22 19.12 -4.97 -18.83
C LEU A 22 18.59 -4.57 -20.20
N GLY A 23 19.24 -3.59 -20.79
CA GLY A 23 18.89 -3.07 -22.12
C GLY A 23 18.89 -4.11 -23.24
N ALA A 24 17.89 -3.99 -24.08
CA ALA A 24 17.36 -4.94 -25.05
C ALA A 24 18.09 -5.03 -26.38
N ASP A 25 19.38 -5.14 -26.45
CA ASP A 25 20.01 -5.42 -27.74
C ASP A 25 21.01 -6.56 -27.70
N GLN A 26 20.63 -7.65 -28.36
CA GLN A 26 21.42 -8.81 -28.80
C GLN A 26 21.65 -9.99 -27.84
N VAL A 27 20.97 -11.13 -28.23
CA VAL A 27 21.48 -12.51 -28.17
C VAL A 27 21.92 -13.04 -26.80
N ARG A 28 21.34 -14.18 -26.43
CA ARG A 28 21.59 -15.03 -25.27
C ARG A 28 22.98 -14.93 -24.62
N GLU A 29 24.06 -14.98 -25.41
CA GLU A 29 25.44 -14.89 -24.89
C GLU A 29 25.75 -13.55 -24.23
N LYS A 30 25.15 -12.45 -24.75
CA LYS A 30 25.27 -11.14 -24.14
C LYS A 30 24.48 -11.09 -22.82
N LEU A 31 23.26 -11.65 -22.79
CA LEU A 31 22.45 -11.73 -21.57
C LEU A 31 23.13 -12.57 -20.48
N GLN A 32 23.72 -13.72 -20.82
CA GLN A 32 24.47 -14.52 -19.85
C GLN A 32 25.71 -13.78 -19.31
N LYS A 33 26.40 -13.02 -20.17
CA LYS A 33 27.55 -12.22 -19.75
C LYS A 33 27.14 -11.05 -18.86
N GLU A 34 26.05 -10.38 -19.21
CA GLU A 34 25.47 -9.29 -18.40
C GLU A 34 24.96 -9.80 -17.06
N LEU A 35 24.23 -10.93 -17.04
CA LEU A 35 23.81 -11.58 -15.79
C LEU A 35 25.03 -11.92 -14.92
N SER A 36 26.08 -12.45 -15.50
CA SER A 36 27.34 -12.75 -14.77
C SER A 36 27.96 -11.50 -14.15
N ALA A 37 27.97 -10.38 -14.87
CA ALA A 37 28.50 -9.12 -14.36
C ALA A 37 27.63 -8.59 -13.17
N GLN A 38 26.31 -8.71 -13.28
CA GLN A 38 25.40 -8.29 -12.23
C GLN A 38 25.46 -9.17 -10.99
N LEU A 39 25.58 -10.48 -11.15
CA LEU A 39 25.79 -11.38 -10.03
C LEU A 39 27.07 -11.02 -9.27
N THR A 40 28.16 -10.69 -10.00
CA THR A 40 29.41 -10.20 -9.38
C THR A 40 29.19 -8.86 -8.66
N GLU A 41 28.37 -7.97 -9.21
CA GLU A 41 28.03 -6.72 -8.52
C GLU A 41 27.21 -6.98 -7.25
N LEU A 42 26.21 -7.88 -7.30
CA LEU A 42 25.42 -8.27 -6.12
C LEU A 42 26.30 -8.79 -4.99
N GLU A 43 27.36 -9.53 -5.28
CA GLU A 43 28.32 -9.99 -4.27
C GLU A 43 28.96 -8.81 -3.52
N THR A 44 29.18 -7.67 -4.18
CA THR A 44 29.70 -6.47 -3.52
C THR A 44 28.68 -5.78 -2.60
N LYS A 45 27.37 -6.08 -2.80
CA LYS A 45 26.23 -5.49 -2.08
C LYS A 45 25.76 -6.31 -0.87
N GLY A 46 26.51 -7.36 -0.50
CA GLY A 46 26.24 -8.15 0.70
C GLY A 46 25.50 -9.46 0.46
N PHE A 47 25.44 -9.88 -0.80
CA PHE A 47 24.92 -11.19 -1.19
C PHE A 47 26.05 -12.13 -1.57
N SER A 48 25.82 -13.44 -1.50
CA SER A 48 26.70 -14.44 -2.09
C SER A 48 25.96 -15.26 -3.14
N ILE A 49 26.69 -15.70 -4.15
CA ILE A 49 26.19 -16.53 -5.23
C ILE A 49 26.84 -17.92 -5.11
N SER A 50 26.00 -18.94 -5.04
CA SER A 50 26.46 -20.35 -4.93
C SER A 50 25.67 -21.23 -5.89
N GLU A 51 26.10 -22.49 -6.00
CA GLU A 51 25.43 -23.55 -6.78
C GLU A 51 25.20 -23.15 -8.26
N ARG A 52 26.09 -22.34 -8.82
CA ARG A 52 25.90 -21.83 -10.17
C ARG A 52 26.25 -22.90 -11.22
N GLU A 53 25.24 -23.27 -12.01
CA GLU A 53 25.33 -24.18 -13.15
C GLU A 53 24.86 -23.47 -14.42
N ILE A 54 25.73 -23.45 -15.45
CA ILE A 54 25.40 -22.84 -16.74
C ILE A 54 25.32 -23.96 -17.79
N LYS A 55 24.14 -24.09 -18.40
CA LYS A 55 23.89 -25.00 -19.54
C LYS A 55 23.57 -24.16 -20.79
N LYS A 56 23.39 -24.82 -21.91
CA LYS A 56 23.21 -24.15 -23.22
C LYS A 56 21.98 -23.21 -23.22
N ARG A 57 20.89 -23.54 -22.52
CA ARG A 57 19.65 -22.76 -22.49
C ARG A 57 19.11 -22.52 -21.10
N GLU A 58 19.81 -22.98 -20.11
CA GLU A 58 19.38 -22.91 -18.72
C GLU A 58 20.56 -22.45 -17.86
N GLU A 59 20.25 -21.72 -16.82
CA GLU A 59 21.20 -21.36 -15.78
C GLU A 59 20.53 -21.49 -14.43
N HIS A 60 21.22 -22.06 -13.46
CA HIS A 60 20.77 -22.16 -12.09
C HIS A 60 21.79 -21.51 -11.17
N PHE A 61 21.34 -20.81 -10.13
CA PHE A 61 22.18 -20.33 -9.04
C PHE A 61 21.34 -20.04 -7.79
N VAL A 62 22.02 -19.96 -6.65
CA VAL A 62 21.42 -19.62 -5.36
C VAL A 62 22.03 -18.32 -4.87
N ILE A 63 21.17 -17.37 -4.50
CA ILE A 63 21.51 -16.11 -3.87
C ILE A 63 21.30 -16.24 -2.36
N SER A 64 22.30 -15.90 -1.54
CA SER A 64 22.18 -15.80 -0.08
C SER A 64 22.41 -14.38 0.39
N LEU A 65 21.69 -13.92 1.41
CA LEU A 65 21.94 -12.65 2.08
C LEU A 65 22.89 -12.88 3.25
N ASP A 66 24.15 -12.43 3.13
CA ASP A 66 25.21 -12.73 4.09
C ASP A 66 25.69 -11.50 4.87
N GLU A 67 25.69 -10.31 4.24
CA GLU A 67 26.12 -9.04 4.87
C GLU A 67 24.95 -8.05 4.98
N PRO A 68 24.14 -8.14 6.05
CA PRO A 68 22.90 -7.37 6.22
C PRO A 68 23.04 -5.85 6.05
N LYS A 69 24.12 -5.26 6.58
CA LYS A 69 24.36 -3.82 6.46
C LYS A 69 24.56 -3.35 5.02
N LYS A 70 25.27 -4.12 4.22
CA LYS A 70 25.44 -3.80 2.79
C LYS A 70 24.14 -4.02 2.02
N ALA A 71 23.42 -5.11 2.33
CA ALA A 71 22.14 -5.41 1.71
C ALA A 71 21.11 -4.32 2.04
N SER A 72 20.98 -3.87 3.29
CA SER A 72 20.14 -2.74 3.68
C SER A 72 20.47 -1.47 2.87
N ALA A 73 21.74 -1.10 2.78
CA ALA A 73 22.16 0.06 1.97
C ALA A 73 21.83 -0.09 0.48
N PHE A 74 21.98 -1.30 -0.08
CA PHE A 74 21.60 -1.58 -1.45
C PHE A 74 20.08 -1.43 -1.66
N PHE A 75 19.24 -1.99 -0.80
CA PHE A 75 17.78 -1.86 -0.88
C PHE A 75 17.33 -0.40 -0.80
N THR A 76 17.92 0.38 0.11
CA THR A 76 17.64 1.82 0.23
C THR A 76 18.01 2.58 -1.05
N GLN A 77 19.14 2.26 -1.70
CA GLN A 77 19.52 2.84 -3.00
C GLN A 77 18.54 2.50 -4.13
N GLN A 78 17.83 1.36 -4.02
CA GLN A 78 16.78 0.95 -4.97
C GLN A 78 15.39 1.51 -4.60
N GLY A 79 15.31 2.41 -3.60
CA GLY A 79 14.04 3.00 -3.16
C GLY A 79 13.19 2.07 -2.30
N MET A 80 13.78 1.01 -1.73
CA MET A 80 13.12 0.09 -0.82
C MET A 80 13.66 0.27 0.58
N GLU A 81 12.79 0.53 1.55
CA GLU A 81 13.16 0.61 2.96
C GLU A 81 13.32 -0.81 3.53
N LEU A 82 14.56 -1.15 3.84
CA LEU A 82 14.92 -2.33 4.63
C LEU A 82 15.93 -1.85 5.69
N SER A 83 15.51 -1.78 6.93
CA SER A 83 16.41 -1.40 8.03
C SER A 83 17.52 -2.45 8.22
N VAL A 84 18.61 -2.07 8.87
CA VAL A 84 19.70 -3.01 9.17
C VAL A 84 19.20 -4.14 10.08
N GLU A 85 18.29 -3.86 11.01
CA GLU A 85 17.70 -4.86 11.91
C GLU A 85 16.85 -5.87 11.14
N GLU A 86 16.01 -5.41 10.23
CA GLU A 86 15.23 -6.31 9.36
C GLU A 86 16.12 -7.14 8.43
N ALA A 87 17.21 -6.56 7.92
CA ALA A 87 18.19 -7.29 7.12
C ALA A 87 18.93 -8.36 7.94
N GLU A 88 19.22 -8.11 9.24
CA GLU A 88 19.79 -9.12 10.14
C GLU A 88 18.80 -10.28 10.40
N GLU A 89 17.50 -10.00 10.49
CA GLU A 89 16.47 -11.06 10.59
C GLU A 89 16.44 -11.95 9.35
N LEU A 90 16.79 -11.41 8.16
CA LEU A 90 16.83 -12.13 6.88
C LEU A 90 18.17 -12.82 6.59
N LYS A 91 19.17 -12.64 7.44
CA LYS A 91 20.51 -13.22 7.21
C LYS A 91 20.47 -14.72 7.03
N GLY A 92 21.15 -15.19 6.00
CA GLY A 92 21.24 -16.61 5.64
C GLY A 92 20.02 -17.15 4.89
N ILE A 93 19.02 -16.30 4.56
CA ILE A 93 17.98 -16.70 3.62
C ILE A 93 18.61 -17.05 2.27
N LYS A 94 18.13 -18.12 1.65
CA LYS A 94 18.60 -18.54 0.32
C LYS A 94 17.45 -18.54 -0.67
N LEU A 95 17.68 -17.95 -1.85
CA LEU A 95 16.77 -17.94 -2.98
C LEU A 95 17.39 -18.69 -4.15
N GLY A 96 16.71 -19.73 -4.63
CA GLY A 96 17.02 -20.38 -5.90
C GLY A 96 16.50 -19.56 -7.05
N VAL A 97 17.32 -19.45 -8.10
CA VAL A 97 16.97 -18.79 -9.36
C VAL A 97 17.25 -19.75 -10.49
N ASP A 98 16.20 -20.09 -11.24
CA ASP A 98 16.31 -20.83 -12.50
C ASP A 98 16.03 -19.86 -13.64
N VAL A 99 16.94 -19.82 -14.62
CA VAL A 99 16.85 -18.99 -15.82
C VAL A 99 16.70 -19.89 -17.04
N GLU A 100 15.68 -19.67 -17.86
CA GLU A 100 15.52 -20.37 -19.13
C GLU A 100 15.56 -19.37 -20.29
N TYR A 101 16.49 -19.62 -21.24
CA TYR A 101 16.63 -18.80 -22.45
C TYR A 101 15.79 -19.39 -23.58
N LEU A 102 14.55 -18.92 -23.71
CA LEU A 102 13.61 -19.29 -24.76
C LEU A 102 14.01 -18.67 -26.11
N SER A 103 13.28 -18.99 -27.19
CA SER A 103 13.56 -18.45 -28.52
C SER A 103 13.29 -16.95 -28.66
N HIS A 104 12.38 -16.39 -27.86
CA HIS A 104 11.88 -15.02 -27.96
C HIS A 104 11.85 -14.27 -26.61
N ALA A 105 12.16 -14.97 -25.54
CA ALA A 105 12.04 -14.45 -24.18
C ALA A 105 13.05 -15.10 -23.23
N VAL A 106 13.20 -14.51 -22.05
CA VAL A 106 13.84 -15.12 -20.89
C VAL A 106 12.79 -15.40 -19.84
N ALA A 107 12.76 -16.62 -19.34
CA ALA A 107 11.95 -17.00 -18.21
C ALA A 107 12.80 -17.14 -16.95
N LEU A 108 12.27 -16.70 -15.83
CA LEU A 108 12.88 -16.75 -14.50
C LEU A 108 11.93 -17.44 -13.55
N GLU A 109 12.43 -18.38 -12.77
CA GLU A 109 11.77 -18.93 -11.60
C GLU A 109 12.57 -18.55 -10.36
N LEU A 110 11.91 -17.89 -9.41
CA LEU A 110 12.49 -17.52 -8.12
C LEU A 110 11.72 -18.22 -7.01
N TYR A 111 12.45 -18.84 -6.09
CA TYR A 111 11.85 -19.57 -4.98
C TYR A 111 12.80 -19.62 -3.78
N PRO A 112 12.29 -19.56 -2.53
CA PRO A 112 13.12 -19.74 -1.35
C PRO A 112 13.59 -21.19 -1.26
N VAL A 113 14.89 -21.39 -0.92
CA VAL A 113 15.54 -22.71 -0.75
C VAL A 113 15.87 -22.96 0.71
N ALA A 114 16.16 -21.89 1.47
CA ALA A 114 16.41 -21.98 2.90
C ALA A 114 15.84 -20.76 3.62
N LEU A 115 15.40 -20.98 4.86
CA LEU A 115 14.96 -19.92 5.76
C LEU A 115 16.14 -19.13 6.34
N PRO A 116 15.92 -17.92 6.86
CA PRO A 116 16.91 -17.18 7.62
C PRO A 116 17.49 -18.01 8.78
N THR A 117 18.80 -17.83 9.03
CA THR A 117 19.53 -18.62 10.04
C THR A 117 18.92 -18.46 11.44
N GLN A 118 18.45 -17.27 11.79
CA GLN A 118 17.82 -17.04 13.09
C GLN A 118 16.59 -17.89 13.30
N LEU A 119 15.73 -18.05 12.28
CA LEU A 119 14.51 -18.88 12.37
C LEU A 119 14.85 -20.37 12.56
N SER A 120 15.87 -20.86 11.87
CA SER A 120 16.26 -22.25 11.98
C SER A 120 16.98 -22.58 13.29
N THR A 121 17.66 -21.61 13.91
CA THR A 121 18.45 -21.84 15.15
C THR A 121 17.73 -21.48 16.43
N SER A 122 16.73 -20.59 16.40
CA SER A 122 15.96 -20.17 17.58
C SER A 122 14.86 -21.16 18.01
N VAL A 123 14.59 -22.16 17.17
CA VAL A 123 13.53 -23.15 17.40
C VAL A 123 13.99 -24.20 18.42
N THR A 124 13.48 -24.09 19.63
CA THR A 124 13.79 -25.03 20.74
C THR A 124 12.62 -25.95 21.08
N ASP A 125 11.41 -25.49 20.84
CA ASP A 125 10.17 -26.23 21.12
C ASP A 125 9.88 -27.32 20.08
N GLU A 126 9.27 -28.44 20.49
CA GLU A 126 8.95 -29.56 19.62
C GLU A 126 7.83 -29.23 18.60
N ASN A 127 6.92 -28.30 18.92
CA ASN A 127 5.90 -27.85 17.99
C ASN A 127 6.50 -26.95 16.91
N ASP A 128 7.34 -26.03 17.30
CA ASP A 128 8.06 -25.15 16.36
C ASP A 128 8.94 -25.97 15.41
N LYS A 129 9.61 -27.03 15.89
CA LYS A 129 10.36 -27.96 15.05
C LYS A 129 9.47 -28.68 14.02
N LYS A 130 8.25 -29.06 14.41
CA LYS A 130 7.28 -29.68 13.47
C LYS A 130 6.84 -28.68 12.41
N ILE A 131 6.56 -27.42 12.79
CA ILE A 131 6.20 -26.34 11.85
C ILE A 131 7.36 -26.09 10.89
N LEU A 132 8.60 -25.97 11.42
CA LEU A 132 9.80 -25.76 10.61
C LEU A 132 9.97 -26.88 9.58
N ALA A 133 9.86 -28.14 9.98
CA ALA A 133 9.95 -29.29 9.08
C ALA A 133 8.86 -29.30 7.99
N GLN A 134 7.66 -28.77 8.29
CA GLN A 134 6.61 -28.59 7.28
C GLN A 134 6.98 -27.48 6.28
N ILE A 135 7.51 -26.35 6.77
CA ILE A 135 7.97 -25.24 5.92
C ILE A 135 9.12 -25.72 5.02
N GLU A 136 10.10 -26.46 5.56
CA GLU A 136 11.20 -27.01 4.77
C GLU A 136 10.68 -27.90 3.61
N LYS A 137 9.68 -28.74 3.86
CA LYS A 137 9.02 -29.51 2.79
C LYS A 137 8.31 -28.65 1.76
N MET A 138 7.77 -27.50 2.16
CA MET A 138 7.18 -26.53 1.22
C MET A 138 8.26 -25.88 0.36
N LEU A 139 9.45 -25.59 0.93
CA LEU A 139 10.59 -25.07 0.18
C LEU A 139 11.08 -26.10 -0.84
N GLU A 140 11.26 -27.36 -0.45
CA GLU A 140 11.64 -28.48 -1.34
C GLU A 140 10.69 -28.62 -2.54
N LYS A 141 9.37 -28.40 -2.34
CA LYS A 141 8.35 -28.46 -3.39
C LYS A 141 8.24 -27.18 -4.21
N LYS A 142 9.09 -26.18 -3.96
CA LYS A 142 8.98 -24.85 -4.54
C LYS A 142 7.55 -24.28 -4.42
N THR A 143 6.94 -24.39 -3.21
CA THR A 143 5.58 -23.92 -2.98
C THR A 143 5.46 -22.41 -3.21
N PHE A 144 6.50 -21.64 -2.84
CA PHE A 144 6.55 -20.19 -2.98
C PHE A 144 7.29 -19.77 -4.26
N LEU A 145 6.90 -20.31 -5.40
CA LEU A 145 7.53 -20.01 -6.67
C LEU A 145 6.89 -18.81 -7.34
N LEU A 146 7.74 -17.84 -7.72
CA LEU A 146 7.41 -16.76 -8.64
C LEU A 146 8.00 -17.08 -10.01
N HIS A 147 7.17 -17.09 -11.04
CA HIS A 147 7.57 -17.20 -12.45
C HIS A 147 7.42 -15.85 -13.14
N VAL A 148 8.44 -15.44 -13.89
CA VAL A 148 8.44 -14.22 -14.70
C VAL A 148 9.02 -14.52 -16.07
N GLU A 149 8.36 -14.09 -17.12
CA GLU A 149 8.82 -14.16 -18.50
C GLU A 149 8.89 -12.75 -19.07
N ALA A 150 10.02 -12.38 -19.68
CA ALA A 150 10.20 -11.11 -20.38
C ALA A 150 10.69 -11.33 -21.79
N ASP A 151 10.20 -10.54 -22.76
CA ASP A 151 10.72 -10.58 -24.12
C ASP A 151 12.19 -10.09 -24.18
N TYR A 152 12.93 -10.51 -25.21
CA TYR A 152 14.32 -10.09 -25.38
C TYR A 152 14.48 -8.59 -25.66
N ALA A 153 13.43 -7.92 -26.12
CA ALA A 153 13.40 -6.48 -26.27
C ALA A 153 13.15 -5.77 -24.93
N THR A 154 12.89 -6.55 -23.86
CA THR A 154 12.56 -6.07 -22.51
C THR A 154 11.46 -5.01 -22.49
N THR A 155 10.53 -5.10 -23.44
CA THR A 155 9.42 -4.18 -23.57
C THR A 155 8.15 -4.69 -22.91
N THR A 156 8.03 -6.03 -22.77
CA THR A 156 6.89 -6.66 -22.10
C THR A 156 7.34 -7.73 -21.12
N PHE A 157 6.57 -7.91 -20.08
CA PHE A 157 6.74 -9.00 -19.12
C PHE A 157 5.39 -9.56 -18.68
N LYS A 158 5.39 -10.80 -18.25
CA LYS A 158 4.25 -11.46 -17.60
C LYS A 158 4.77 -12.44 -16.57
N GLY A 159 3.94 -12.77 -15.60
CA GLY A 159 4.31 -13.73 -14.58
C GLY A 159 3.15 -14.15 -13.72
N TYR A 160 3.45 -15.06 -12.81
CA TYR A 160 2.50 -15.55 -11.81
C TYR A 160 3.24 -16.01 -10.55
N VAL A 161 2.52 -16.02 -9.45
CA VAL A 161 2.92 -16.77 -8.26
C VAL A 161 2.18 -18.11 -8.30
N LYS A 162 2.90 -19.21 -8.09
CA LYS A 162 2.33 -20.56 -8.01
C LYS A 162 1.21 -20.59 -6.98
N ASP A 163 0.11 -21.25 -7.33
CA ASP A 163 -0.99 -21.42 -6.39
C ASP A 163 -0.54 -22.15 -5.13
N ILE A 164 -0.91 -21.60 -3.97
CA ILE A 164 -0.57 -22.12 -2.66
C ILE A 164 -1.87 -22.59 -1.99
N ASN A 165 -1.85 -23.79 -1.41
CA ASN A 165 -2.94 -24.29 -0.59
C ASN A 165 -2.35 -25.24 0.45
N GLU A 166 -1.81 -24.65 1.52
CA GLU A 166 -1.04 -25.35 2.53
C GLU A 166 -1.69 -25.18 3.92
N THR A 167 -1.50 -26.19 4.73
CA THR A 167 -1.92 -26.19 6.13
C THR A 167 -0.73 -26.60 6.99
N LEU A 168 -0.30 -25.73 7.88
CA LEU A 168 0.71 -26.02 8.90
C LEU A 168 0.01 -26.45 10.19
N GLN A 169 0.45 -27.57 10.72
CA GLN A 169 -0.07 -28.15 11.96
C GLN A 169 0.93 -27.92 13.09
N GLY A 170 0.54 -27.11 14.09
CA GLY A 170 1.28 -26.85 15.32
C GLY A 170 0.33 -26.83 16.51
N GLU A 171 0.62 -26.04 17.56
CA GLU A 171 -0.37 -25.75 18.61
C GLU A 171 -1.57 -25.01 18.00
N GLU A 172 -1.29 -24.14 17.05
CA GLU A 172 -2.28 -23.47 16.23
C GLU A 172 -2.20 -23.99 14.80
N GLU A 173 -3.37 -24.16 14.19
CA GLU A 173 -3.47 -24.49 12.77
C GLU A 173 -3.33 -23.21 11.94
N VAL A 174 -2.38 -23.18 11.00
CA VAL A 174 -2.23 -22.09 10.04
C VAL A 174 -2.58 -22.59 8.65
N LYS A 175 -3.58 -21.95 8.00
CA LYS A 175 -3.93 -22.24 6.61
C LYS A 175 -3.56 -21.06 5.74
N LEU A 176 -2.77 -21.33 4.71
CA LEU A 176 -2.38 -20.36 3.68
C LEU A 176 -2.95 -20.80 2.33
N ARG A 177 -3.76 -19.96 1.71
CA ARG A 177 -4.26 -20.14 0.35
C ARG A 177 -3.98 -18.89 -0.47
N LEU A 178 -3.34 -19.06 -1.61
CA LEU A 178 -3.13 -18.04 -2.63
C LEU A 178 -3.45 -18.64 -3.99
N GLN A 179 -4.34 -18.03 -4.77
CA GLN A 179 -4.75 -18.57 -6.07
C GLN A 179 -4.91 -17.49 -7.11
N GLY A 180 -4.37 -17.75 -8.30
CA GLY A 180 -4.57 -16.92 -9.48
C GLY A 180 -3.91 -15.55 -9.39
N LEU A 181 -2.77 -15.45 -8.71
CA LEU A 181 -1.94 -14.25 -8.75
C LEU A 181 -1.15 -14.23 -10.05
N HIS A 182 -1.61 -13.43 -10.99
CA HIS A 182 -0.95 -13.18 -12.27
C HIS A 182 -0.66 -11.70 -12.44
N PHE A 183 0.39 -11.40 -13.17
CA PHE A 183 0.72 -10.02 -13.55
C PHE A 183 1.31 -9.98 -14.95
N SER A 184 1.15 -8.84 -15.60
CA SER A 184 1.78 -8.53 -16.88
C SER A 184 1.99 -7.03 -17.00
N GLY A 185 2.92 -6.62 -17.85
CA GLY A 185 3.17 -5.20 -18.00
C GLY A 185 4.11 -4.88 -19.15
N ASN A 186 4.38 -3.58 -19.25
CA ASN A 186 5.26 -3.03 -20.27
C ASN A 186 6.35 -2.19 -19.61
N ILE A 187 7.53 -2.21 -20.21
CA ILE A 187 8.68 -1.40 -19.82
C ILE A 187 8.94 -0.38 -20.93
N LYS A 188 9.22 0.86 -20.56
CA LYS A 188 9.62 1.94 -21.47
C LYS A 188 10.90 2.56 -20.94
N GLY A 189 12.01 2.31 -21.64
CA GLY A 189 13.33 2.67 -21.11
C GLY A 189 13.67 1.82 -19.88
N ASP A 190 13.98 2.47 -18.77
CA ASP A 190 14.30 1.87 -17.47
C ASP A 190 13.09 1.79 -16.51
N ARG A 191 11.87 2.10 -16.98
CA ARG A 191 10.68 2.22 -16.13
C ARG A 191 9.55 1.31 -16.57
N VAL A 192 8.85 0.79 -15.60
CA VAL A 192 7.58 0.11 -15.84
C VAL A 192 6.54 1.15 -16.20
N SER A 193 5.98 1.06 -17.41
CA SER A 193 4.99 1.99 -17.94
C SER A 193 3.55 1.52 -17.78
N HIS A 194 3.35 0.23 -17.63
CA HIS A 194 2.04 -0.38 -17.41
C HIS A 194 2.18 -1.67 -16.62
N ILE A 195 1.31 -1.89 -15.63
CA ILE A 195 1.18 -3.18 -14.91
C ILE A 195 -0.30 -3.50 -14.79
N LYS A 196 -0.65 -4.74 -15.11
CA LYS A 196 -1.93 -5.34 -14.81
C LYS A 196 -1.72 -6.52 -13.87
N GLN A 197 -2.51 -6.60 -12.80
CA GLN A 197 -2.45 -7.69 -11.82
C GLN A 197 -3.84 -8.25 -11.57
N THR A 198 -3.89 -9.54 -11.29
CA THR A 198 -5.11 -10.23 -10.86
C THR A 198 -4.79 -11.20 -9.73
N LEU A 199 -5.69 -11.31 -8.77
CA LEU A 199 -5.62 -12.31 -7.71
C LEU A 199 -7.04 -12.81 -7.46
N ASN A 200 -7.25 -14.12 -7.61
CA ASN A 200 -8.57 -14.70 -7.39
C ASN A 200 -8.90 -14.79 -5.91
N VAL A 201 -8.02 -15.40 -5.12
CA VAL A 201 -8.23 -15.59 -3.68
C VAL A 201 -6.90 -15.55 -2.93
N MET A 202 -6.89 -14.82 -1.81
CA MET A 202 -5.89 -14.94 -0.76
C MET A 202 -6.61 -15.19 0.57
N ARG A 203 -6.15 -16.18 1.33
CA ARG A 203 -6.62 -16.43 2.68
C ARG A 203 -5.46 -16.81 3.58
N LEU A 204 -5.40 -16.16 4.74
CA LEU A 204 -4.58 -16.52 5.86
C LEU A 204 -5.52 -16.80 7.05
N TYR A 205 -5.46 -17.98 7.59
CA TYR A 205 -6.18 -18.36 8.79
C TYR A 205 -5.18 -18.88 9.83
N VAL A 206 -5.24 -18.33 11.02
CA VAL A 206 -4.52 -18.81 12.20
C VAL A 206 -5.58 -19.12 13.24
N SER A 207 -5.58 -20.34 13.75
CA SER A 207 -6.63 -20.81 14.68
C SER A 207 -6.82 -19.84 15.82
N ASP A 208 -8.08 -19.48 16.04
CA ASP A 208 -8.55 -18.66 17.15
C ASP A 208 -7.95 -17.25 17.27
N GLU A 209 -7.02 -16.87 16.37
CA GLU A 209 -6.41 -15.54 16.38
C GLU A 209 -6.89 -14.65 15.23
N ILE A 210 -6.69 -15.07 13.98
CA ILE A 210 -6.95 -14.20 12.83
C ILE A 210 -7.43 -15.01 11.61
N ASN A 211 -8.39 -14.45 10.89
CA ASN A 211 -8.79 -14.92 9.58
C ASN A 211 -8.84 -13.74 8.61
N MET A 212 -7.94 -13.74 7.66
CA MET A 212 -7.87 -12.74 6.58
C MET A 212 -8.31 -13.40 5.27
N TYR A 213 -9.20 -12.73 4.57
CA TYR A 213 -9.70 -13.17 3.28
C TYR A 213 -9.77 -12.00 2.30
N LEU A 214 -9.27 -12.19 1.08
CA LEU A 214 -9.39 -11.26 -0.03
C LEU A 214 -9.74 -12.04 -1.29
N SER A 215 -10.68 -11.55 -2.08
CA SER A 215 -11.03 -12.14 -3.37
C SER A 215 -11.27 -11.12 -4.47
N GLY A 216 -11.04 -11.56 -5.71
CA GLY A 216 -11.37 -10.81 -6.91
C GLY A 216 -10.58 -9.51 -7.07
N LEU A 217 -9.31 -9.48 -6.62
CA LEU A 217 -8.45 -8.31 -6.86
C LEU A 217 -8.08 -8.22 -8.33
N GLN A 218 -8.33 -7.06 -8.91
CA GLN A 218 -7.77 -6.63 -10.18
C GLN A 218 -7.13 -5.26 -10.00
N SER A 219 -5.96 -5.07 -10.58
CA SER A 219 -5.23 -3.81 -10.52
C SER A 219 -4.70 -3.47 -11.90
N ASN A 220 -4.72 -2.18 -12.22
CA ASN A 220 -4.18 -1.64 -13.44
C ASN A 220 -3.44 -0.35 -13.13
N TYR A 221 -2.13 -0.31 -13.35
CA TYR A 221 -1.29 0.87 -13.21
C TYR A 221 -0.80 1.31 -14.58
N THR A 222 -0.80 2.61 -14.84
CA THR A 222 -0.27 3.21 -16.06
C THR A 222 0.51 4.47 -15.73
N LEU A 223 1.76 4.54 -16.18
CA LEU A 223 2.55 5.76 -16.17
C LEU A 223 2.01 6.68 -17.28
N THR A 224 1.56 7.88 -16.93
CA THR A 224 0.87 8.81 -17.85
C THR A 224 1.75 9.95 -18.35
N GLY A 225 2.95 10.14 -17.78
CA GLY A 225 3.91 11.17 -18.13
C GLY A 225 5.35 10.75 -17.90
N ASP A 226 6.24 11.73 -17.78
CA ASP A 226 7.68 11.50 -17.65
C ASP A 226 8.14 11.40 -16.18
N SER A 227 7.36 11.89 -15.24
CA SER A 227 7.63 11.73 -13.80
C SER A 227 7.11 10.39 -13.29
N VAL A 228 7.74 9.82 -12.28
CA VAL A 228 7.22 8.65 -11.54
C VAL A 228 5.91 8.95 -10.82
N TYR A 229 5.63 10.23 -10.61
CA TYR A 229 4.38 10.72 -10.03
C TYR A 229 3.29 11.05 -11.07
N ASP A 230 3.56 10.83 -12.37
CA ASP A 230 2.55 10.93 -13.42
C ASP A 230 1.94 9.55 -13.65
N TYR A 231 0.91 9.20 -12.91
CA TYR A 231 0.31 7.87 -13.01
C TYR A 231 -1.21 7.87 -12.89
N SER A 232 -1.79 6.78 -13.34
CA SER A 232 -3.17 6.39 -13.09
C SER A 232 -3.23 4.96 -12.61
N THR A 233 -3.99 4.69 -11.57
CA THR A 233 -4.17 3.35 -11.01
C THR A 233 -5.64 3.08 -10.75
N ASP A 234 -6.09 1.90 -11.19
CA ASP A 234 -7.42 1.36 -10.91
C ASP A 234 -7.30 0.07 -10.12
N TYR A 235 -8.06 -0.04 -9.02
CA TYR A 235 -8.20 -1.27 -8.24
C TYR A 235 -9.66 -1.65 -8.13
N THR A 236 -9.96 -2.92 -8.30
CA THR A 236 -11.24 -3.50 -7.93
C THR A 236 -11.02 -4.72 -7.04
N ILE A 237 -11.83 -4.86 -6.00
CA ILE A 237 -11.77 -5.98 -5.06
C ILE A 237 -13.20 -6.42 -4.81
N GLU A 238 -13.51 -7.70 -4.99
CA GLU A 238 -14.84 -8.22 -4.72
C GLU A 238 -15.15 -8.26 -3.24
N LYS A 239 -14.20 -8.76 -2.43
CA LYS A 239 -14.39 -8.91 -1.00
C LYS A 239 -13.08 -8.85 -0.23
N VAL A 240 -13.11 -8.12 0.88
CA VAL A 240 -12.11 -8.17 1.96
C VAL A 240 -12.83 -8.56 3.24
N ARG A 241 -12.24 -9.48 4.01
CA ARG A 241 -12.64 -9.77 5.37
C ARG A 241 -11.41 -9.96 6.24
N VAL A 242 -11.43 -9.36 7.41
CA VAL A 242 -10.44 -9.55 8.47
C VAL A 242 -11.22 -9.72 9.75
N ASP A 243 -11.11 -10.88 10.38
CA ASP A 243 -11.70 -11.09 11.70
C ASP A 243 -10.65 -11.60 12.68
N ASN A 244 -10.74 -11.10 13.90
CA ASN A 244 -10.10 -11.61 15.10
C ASN A 244 -11.23 -11.97 16.06
N LYS A 245 -11.37 -13.24 16.39
CA LYS A 245 -12.52 -13.94 16.92
C LYS A 245 -13.38 -13.19 17.95
N ASP A 246 -12.79 -12.39 18.82
CA ASP A 246 -13.50 -11.75 19.94
C ASP A 246 -13.42 -10.21 19.96
N GLU A 247 -12.57 -9.61 19.13
CA GLU A 247 -12.27 -8.18 19.24
C GLU A 247 -12.72 -7.37 18.01
N PHE A 248 -12.60 -7.96 16.82
CA PHE A 248 -12.74 -7.19 15.59
C PHE A 248 -13.22 -8.06 14.42
N ASP A 249 -14.25 -7.63 13.69
CA ASP A 249 -14.62 -8.15 12.36
C ASP A 249 -14.78 -6.97 11.40
N LEU A 250 -14.01 -6.97 10.33
CA LEU A 250 -14.11 -6.05 9.20
C LEU A 250 -14.55 -6.82 7.97
N SER A 251 -15.59 -6.39 7.32
CA SER A 251 -15.91 -6.88 5.98
C SER A 251 -16.22 -5.72 5.03
N ALA A 252 -15.66 -5.78 3.82
CA ALA A 252 -15.94 -4.83 2.76
C ALA A 252 -16.17 -5.57 1.44
N ASN A 253 -17.13 -5.10 0.65
CA ASN A 253 -17.54 -5.76 -0.59
C ASN A 253 -17.63 -4.77 -1.74
N GLU A 254 -17.28 -5.25 -2.94
CA GLU A 254 -17.33 -4.51 -4.21
C GLU A 254 -16.66 -3.13 -4.07
N ILE A 255 -15.36 -3.17 -3.81
CA ILE A 255 -14.52 -1.99 -3.66
C ILE A 255 -13.97 -1.62 -5.04
N SER A 256 -14.05 -0.35 -5.40
CA SER A 256 -13.44 0.22 -6.60
C SER A 256 -12.69 1.48 -6.20
N VAL A 257 -11.40 1.54 -6.52
CA VAL A 257 -10.53 2.69 -6.25
C VAL A 257 -9.90 3.12 -7.55
N HIS A 258 -10.03 4.40 -7.87
CA HIS A 258 -9.26 5.06 -8.92
C HIS A 258 -8.39 6.13 -8.28
N SER A 259 -7.09 6.09 -8.54
CA SER A 259 -6.13 7.11 -8.13
C SER A 259 -5.39 7.62 -9.34
N GLY A 260 -5.20 8.92 -9.43
CA GLY A 260 -4.42 9.55 -10.47
C GLY A 260 -3.56 10.67 -9.91
N SER A 261 -2.35 10.78 -10.44
CA SER A 261 -1.40 11.84 -10.07
C SER A 261 -0.80 12.43 -11.33
N THR A 262 -0.57 13.73 -11.31
CA THR A 262 0.07 14.47 -12.41
C THR A 262 1.05 15.49 -11.85
N VAL A 263 2.17 15.65 -12.55
CA VAL A 263 3.18 16.65 -12.22
C VAL A 263 3.18 17.75 -13.26
N LYS A 264 3.06 18.99 -12.81
CA LYS A 264 3.18 20.17 -13.65
C LYS A 264 3.96 21.26 -12.92
N ASP A 265 4.98 21.81 -13.57
CA ASP A 265 5.81 22.91 -13.03
C ASP A 265 6.40 22.58 -11.63
N GLY A 266 6.76 21.32 -11.38
CA GLY A 266 7.30 20.85 -10.10
C GLY A 266 6.27 20.68 -8.99
N LEU A 267 4.98 20.74 -9.31
CA LEU A 267 3.86 20.54 -8.38
C LEU A 267 3.09 19.27 -8.73
N VAL A 268 2.73 18.49 -7.71
CA VAL A 268 1.87 17.30 -7.80
C VAL A 268 0.42 17.69 -7.57
N SER A 269 -0.45 17.14 -8.39
CA SER A 269 -1.91 17.10 -8.16
C SER A 269 -2.37 15.65 -8.13
N GLU A 270 -3.10 15.28 -7.09
CA GLU A 270 -3.60 13.91 -6.89
C GLU A 270 -5.11 13.87 -6.81
N THR A 271 -5.70 12.82 -7.35
CA THR A 271 -7.13 12.52 -7.25
C THR A 271 -7.31 11.11 -6.71
N LEU A 272 -8.29 10.92 -5.83
CA LEU A 272 -8.72 9.63 -5.32
C LEU A 272 -10.23 9.53 -5.47
N LYS A 273 -10.71 8.45 -6.10
CA LYS A 273 -12.13 8.10 -6.14
C LYS A 273 -12.28 6.69 -5.62
N ASN A 274 -13.02 6.55 -4.55
CA ASN A 274 -13.29 5.26 -3.92
C ASN A 274 -14.79 5.04 -3.83
N LYS A 275 -15.24 3.84 -4.20
CA LYS A 275 -16.63 3.39 -4.06
C LYS A 275 -16.63 2.01 -3.42
N MET A 276 -17.52 1.81 -2.47
CA MET A 276 -17.73 0.52 -1.83
C MET A 276 -19.22 0.25 -1.73
N LYS A 277 -19.65 -0.94 -2.09
CA LYS A 277 -21.05 -1.35 -1.93
C LYS A 277 -21.42 -1.51 -0.47
N SER A 278 -20.56 -2.09 0.32
CA SER A 278 -20.74 -2.20 1.76
C SER A 278 -19.40 -2.28 2.49
N ILE A 279 -19.36 -1.66 3.65
CA ILE A 279 -18.32 -1.88 4.67
C ILE A 279 -19.04 -2.10 6.00
N GLU A 280 -18.60 -3.09 6.74
CA GLU A 280 -19.11 -3.42 8.07
C GLU A 280 -17.93 -3.63 9.01
N ILE A 281 -18.02 -3.01 10.18
CA ILE A 281 -17.03 -3.10 11.25
C ILE A 281 -17.78 -3.50 12.51
N LEU A 282 -17.35 -4.57 13.15
CA LEU A 282 -17.75 -4.96 14.49
C LEU A 282 -16.52 -4.77 15.40
N LEU A 283 -16.66 -3.96 16.43
CA LEU A 283 -15.62 -3.68 17.40
C LEU A 283 -16.24 -3.75 18.80
N GLU A 284 -15.73 -4.64 19.65
CA GLU A 284 -16.21 -4.80 21.05
C GLU A 284 -17.74 -4.92 21.19
N GLY A 285 -18.40 -5.55 20.20
CA GLY A 285 -19.86 -5.72 20.16
C GLY A 285 -20.63 -4.56 19.51
N ASP A 286 -20.00 -3.44 19.25
CA ASP A 286 -20.59 -2.32 18.52
C ASP A 286 -20.46 -2.53 17.01
N ARG A 287 -21.60 -2.45 16.31
CA ARG A 287 -21.67 -2.62 14.85
C ARG A 287 -21.85 -1.29 14.15
N LEU A 288 -20.92 -0.97 13.25
CA LEU A 288 -21.03 0.10 12.27
C LEU A 288 -21.08 -0.52 10.87
N ALA A 289 -22.06 -0.15 10.05
CA ALA A 289 -22.04 -0.51 8.63
C ALA A 289 -22.45 0.69 7.75
N LEU A 290 -21.79 0.80 6.60
CA LEU A 290 -22.10 1.76 5.55
C LEU A 290 -22.45 1.01 4.26
N GLU A 291 -23.47 1.49 3.54
CA GLU A 291 -23.86 0.96 2.23
C GLU A 291 -23.76 2.04 1.17
N ASN A 292 -23.27 1.65 0.00
CA ASN A 292 -23.01 2.50 -1.17
C ASN A 292 -22.20 3.74 -0.78
N SER A 293 -21.04 3.51 -0.15
CA SER A 293 -20.16 4.60 0.26
C SER A 293 -19.31 5.10 -0.90
N ILE A 294 -19.10 6.41 -0.93
CA ILE A 294 -18.27 7.11 -1.92
C ILE A 294 -17.33 8.04 -1.17
N LEU A 295 -16.06 8.03 -1.56
CA LEU A 295 -15.07 9.03 -1.18
C LEU A 295 -14.36 9.51 -2.45
N ASP A 296 -14.66 10.75 -2.87
CA ASP A 296 -13.95 11.42 -3.95
C ASP A 296 -13.19 12.61 -3.37
N MET A 297 -11.89 12.63 -3.56
CA MET A 297 -11.03 13.70 -3.06
C MET A 297 -9.97 14.11 -4.07
N LYS A 298 -9.48 15.33 -3.92
CA LYS A 298 -8.45 15.93 -4.74
C LYS A 298 -7.50 16.75 -3.88
N VAL A 299 -6.21 16.71 -4.20
CA VAL A 299 -5.19 17.57 -3.62
C VAL A 299 -4.40 18.19 -4.74
N ASP A 300 -4.16 19.49 -4.70
CA ASP A 300 -3.41 20.23 -5.70
C ASP A 300 -2.26 21.01 -5.08
N ASN A 301 -1.25 21.29 -5.90
CA ASN A 301 -0.12 22.18 -5.62
C ASN A 301 0.85 21.67 -4.53
N LEU A 302 1.04 20.36 -4.42
CA LEU A 302 2.06 19.79 -3.55
C LEU A 302 3.45 19.92 -4.21
N ASP A 303 4.45 20.46 -3.51
CA ASP A 303 5.83 20.53 -4.02
C ASP A 303 6.43 19.12 -4.15
N VAL A 304 6.83 18.71 -5.36
CA VAL A 304 7.38 17.37 -5.65
C VAL A 304 8.56 17.04 -4.75
N SER A 305 9.53 17.96 -4.62
CA SER A 305 10.76 17.68 -3.88
C SER A 305 10.54 17.60 -2.38
N ALA A 306 9.53 18.31 -1.86
CA ALA A 306 9.12 18.20 -0.48
C ALA A 306 8.36 16.87 -0.24
N PHE A 307 7.53 16.48 -1.20
CA PHE A 307 6.83 15.19 -1.16
C PHE A 307 7.82 14.02 -1.14
N GLU A 308 8.84 14.05 -2.01
CA GLU A 308 9.95 13.07 -2.01
C GLU A 308 10.70 13.04 -0.68
N LYS A 309 11.02 14.23 -0.14
CA LYS A 309 11.74 14.33 1.12
C LYS A 309 10.95 13.76 2.29
N LEU A 310 9.64 13.99 2.36
CA LEU A 310 8.79 13.46 3.43
C LEU A 310 8.70 11.93 3.45
N GLN A 311 8.94 11.27 2.31
CA GLN A 311 9.00 9.81 2.24
C GLN A 311 10.29 9.22 2.85
N THR A 312 11.34 10.03 2.99
CA THR A 312 12.67 9.56 3.40
C THR A 312 13.16 10.20 4.72
N VAL A 313 12.48 11.24 5.20
CA VAL A 313 12.85 11.90 6.46
C VAL A 313 12.37 11.09 7.64
N ASP A 314 13.23 10.93 8.64
CA ASP A 314 12.86 10.34 9.92
C ASP A 314 11.82 11.23 10.63
N PRO A 315 10.59 10.71 10.92
CA PRO A 315 9.57 11.50 11.63
C PRO A 315 10.00 11.98 13.01
N GLU A 316 10.98 11.32 13.65
CA GLU A 316 11.55 11.74 14.93
C GLU A 316 12.49 12.95 14.77
N ASN A 317 12.99 13.23 13.56
CA ASN A 317 13.73 14.44 13.25
C ASN A 317 12.76 15.61 12.96
N GLU A 318 12.15 16.16 14.01
CA GLU A 318 11.14 17.23 13.93
C GLU A 318 11.59 18.41 13.06
N GLN A 319 12.87 18.78 13.09
CA GLN A 319 13.38 19.92 12.34
C GLN A 319 13.33 19.69 10.83
N GLU A 320 13.80 18.52 10.36
CA GLU A 320 13.77 18.16 8.95
C GLU A 320 12.35 17.89 8.47
N PHE A 321 11.55 17.22 9.28
CA PHE A 321 10.16 16.93 8.99
C PHE A 321 9.35 18.23 8.83
N ASN A 322 9.45 19.17 9.79
CA ASN A 322 8.77 20.46 9.71
C ASN A 322 9.24 21.32 8.55
N ALA A 323 10.55 21.27 8.20
CA ALA A 323 11.07 21.96 7.02
C ALA A 323 10.48 21.39 5.71
N ALA A 324 10.36 20.07 5.60
CA ALA A 324 9.74 19.41 4.44
C ALA A 324 8.23 19.70 4.36
N LEU A 325 7.50 19.66 5.48
CA LEU A 325 6.10 20.05 5.54
C LEU A 325 5.90 21.52 5.16
N GLN A 326 6.74 22.42 5.68
CA GLN A 326 6.69 23.85 5.32
C GLN A 326 6.87 24.06 3.82
N LYS A 327 7.78 23.32 3.20
CA LYS A 327 8.00 23.38 1.76
C LYS A 327 6.82 22.79 0.99
N LEU A 328 6.24 21.69 1.45
CA LEU A 328 5.09 21.04 0.84
C LEU A 328 3.91 22.01 0.67
N ILE A 329 3.62 22.81 1.70
CA ILE A 329 2.48 23.74 1.73
C ILE A 329 2.79 25.12 1.13
N SER A 330 3.99 25.35 0.59
CA SER A 330 4.45 26.68 0.14
C SER A 330 3.84 27.17 -1.17
N ASN A 331 2.95 26.38 -1.79
CA ASN A 331 2.41 26.66 -3.13
C ASN A 331 0.87 26.79 -3.16
N ASN A 332 0.25 27.32 -2.10
CA ASN A 332 -1.21 27.42 -1.98
C ASN A 332 -1.88 26.06 -2.18
N VAL A 333 -1.62 25.14 -1.28
CA VAL A 333 -2.19 23.78 -1.34
C VAL A 333 -3.71 23.85 -1.25
N HIS A 334 -4.38 23.19 -2.18
CA HIS A 334 -5.82 23.01 -2.20
C HIS A 334 -6.18 21.55 -1.94
N LEU A 335 -7.05 21.31 -0.97
CA LEU A 335 -7.62 19.98 -0.69
C LEU A 335 -9.14 20.09 -0.84
N GLU A 336 -9.72 19.18 -1.62
CA GLU A 336 -11.16 19.07 -1.82
C GLU A 336 -11.63 17.64 -1.54
N ILE A 337 -12.60 17.48 -0.68
CA ILE A 337 -13.46 16.31 -0.60
C ILE A 337 -14.71 16.63 -1.41
N THR A 338 -14.70 16.27 -2.69
CA THR A 338 -15.83 16.52 -3.59
C THR A 338 -17.06 15.77 -3.13
N THR A 339 -16.89 14.55 -2.63
CA THR A 339 -17.96 13.75 -2.04
C THR A 339 -17.39 12.78 -1.02
N LEU A 340 -17.95 12.81 0.19
CA LEU A 340 -17.90 11.70 1.13
C LEU A 340 -19.35 11.38 1.51
N SER A 341 -19.82 10.18 1.20
CA SER A 341 -21.23 9.82 1.41
C SER A 341 -21.41 8.33 1.67
N ALA A 342 -22.54 8.02 2.31
CA ALA A 342 -23.11 6.67 2.36
C ALA A 342 -24.63 6.80 2.20
N ASP A 343 -25.26 5.88 1.46
CA ASP A 343 -26.72 5.88 1.29
C ASP A 343 -27.40 5.41 2.55
N LYS A 344 -26.85 4.41 3.23
CA LYS A 344 -27.35 3.88 4.50
C LYS A 344 -26.22 3.77 5.52
N VAL A 345 -26.59 4.01 6.77
CA VAL A 345 -25.73 3.84 7.94
C VAL A 345 -26.44 2.92 8.92
N THR A 346 -25.77 1.87 9.37
CA THR A 346 -26.22 1.06 10.51
C THR A 346 -25.33 1.39 11.70
N LEU A 347 -25.94 1.84 12.77
CA LEU A 347 -25.29 2.19 14.03
C LEU A 347 -26.10 1.63 15.18
N GLN A 348 -25.47 0.93 16.12
CA GLN A 348 -26.14 0.27 17.25
C GLN A 348 -27.34 -0.59 16.81
N GLY A 349 -27.15 -1.37 15.73
CA GLY A 349 -28.19 -2.25 15.17
C GLY A 349 -29.35 -1.54 14.44
N LYS A 350 -29.34 -0.20 14.34
CA LYS A 350 -30.37 0.56 13.63
C LYS A 350 -29.88 1.02 12.27
N LYS A 351 -30.56 0.61 11.21
CA LYS A 351 -30.28 1.04 9.83
C LYS A 351 -31.15 2.26 9.49
N VAL A 352 -30.49 3.34 9.10
CA VAL A 352 -31.11 4.62 8.72
C VAL A 352 -30.53 5.15 7.41
N ASP A 353 -31.20 6.16 6.82
CA ASP A 353 -30.63 6.89 5.70
C ASP A 353 -29.35 7.60 6.11
N GLY A 354 -28.40 7.67 5.19
CA GLY A 354 -27.04 8.09 5.45
C GLY A 354 -26.82 9.60 5.38
N PHE A 355 -25.65 9.94 4.85
CA PHE A 355 -25.12 11.30 4.82
C PHE A 355 -24.40 11.62 3.52
N ARG A 356 -24.17 12.92 3.30
CA ARG A 356 -23.25 13.45 2.29
C ARG A 356 -22.48 14.64 2.87
N LEU A 357 -21.17 14.63 2.62
CA LEU A 357 -20.24 15.70 3.00
C LEU A 357 -19.52 16.19 1.74
N HIS A 358 -19.33 17.48 1.66
CA HIS A 358 -18.44 18.17 0.76
C HIS A 358 -17.57 19.12 1.56
N SER A 359 -16.26 19.22 1.26
CA SER A 359 -15.34 20.10 1.96
C SER A 359 -14.26 20.62 1.01
N THR A 360 -13.86 21.86 1.22
CA THR A 360 -12.66 22.45 0.61
C THR A 360 -11.78 23.04 1.67
N LEU A 361 -10.49 22.97 1.49
CA LEU A 361 -9.46 23.56 2.35
C LEU A 361 -8.39 24.18 1.46
N ASP A 362 -8.21 25.48 1.56
CA ASP A 362 -7.16 26.24 0.90
C ASP A 362 -6.14 26.71 1.94
N VAL A 363 -4.88 26.35 1.75
CA VAL A 363 -3.77 26.72 2.64
C VAL A 363 -2.93 27.78 1.94
N ASP A 364 -2.92 29.01 2.48
CA ASP A 364 -2.11 30.10 1.95
C ASP A 364 -0.62 29.77 2.08
N LYS A 365 0.15 29.99 1.01
CA LYS A 365 1.61 29.73 0.94
C LYS A 365 2.41 30.43 2.05
N SER A 366 1.87 31.46 2.67
CA SER A 366 2.50 32.18 3.78
C SER A 366 2.24 31.57 5.14
N LEU A 367 1.48 30.45 5.23
CA LEU A 367 1.33 29.70 6.48
C LEU A 367 2.71 29.22 6.96
N ASN A 368 3.03 29.50 8.22
CA ASN A 368 4.28 29.08 8.85
C ASN A 368 4.01 28.08 9.96
N ILE A 369 4.53 26.86 9.80
CA ILE A 369 4.27 25.74 10.70
C ILE A 369 4.76 26.04 12.13
N SER A 370 5.97 26.59 12.30
CA SER A 370 6.50 26.93 13.63
C SER A 370 5.68 28.00 14.34
N ARG A 371 5.05 28.94 13.59
CA ARG A 371 4.11 29.91 14.18
C ARG A 371 2.79 29.28 14.55
N LEU A 372 2.34 28.28 13.77
CA LEU A 372 1.13 27.53 14.04
C LEU A 372 1.25 26.74 15.35
N GLU A 373 2.38 26.10 15.60
CA GLU A 373 2.68 25.40 16.84
C GLU A 373 2.67 26.35 18.06
N ALA A 374 3.24 27.53 17.90
CA ALA A 374 3.27 28.56 18.96
C ALA A 374 1.91 29.23 19.19
N ASN A 375 1.10 29.39 18.14
CA ASN A 375 -0.21 30.07 18.19
C ASN A 375 -1.15 29.48 17.14
N PRO A 376 -2.00 28.51 17.51
CA PRO A 376 -2.95 27.89 16.58
C PRO A 376 -3.94 28.89 15.94
N MET A 377 -4.25 30.02 16.59
CA MET A 377 -5.15 31.05 16.05
C MET A 377 -4.55 31.73 14.82
N TYR A 378 -3.23 31.69 14.63
CA TYR A 378 -2.57 32.18 13.44
C TYR A 378 -3.05 31.50 12.15
N ALA A 379 -3.49 30.24 12.25
CA ALA A 379 -4.02 29.50 11.10
C ALA A 379 -5.31 30.14 10.53
N LEU A 380 -6.10 30.80 11.34
CA LEU A 380 -7.41 31.33 10.93
C LEU A 380 -7.31 32.32 9.76
N ASP A 381 -6.24 33.11 9.72
CA ASP A 381 -5.98 34.08 8.64
C ASP A 381 -5.24 33.48 7.43
N LYS A 382 -4.83 32.22 7.53
CA LYS A 382 -3.99 31.53 6.53
C LYS A 382 -4.66 30.31 5.91
N ILE A 383 -5.86 30.02 6.37
CA ILE A 383 -6.64 28.86 5.91
C ILE A 383 -8.04 29.36 5.57
N ASP A 384 -8.47 29.12 4.34
CA ASP A 384 -9.87 29.20 3.95
C ASP A 384 -10.43 27.78 3.90
N ALA A 385 -11.59 27.56 4.53
CA ALA A 385 -12.22 26.26 4.56
C ALA A 385 -13.72 26.36 4.39
N ASN A 386 -14.29 25.41 3.67
CA ASN A 386 -15.75 25.25 3.56
C ASN A 386 -16.11 23.79 3.82
N LEU A 387 -17.11 23.57 4.67
CA LEU A 387 -17.63 22.25 4.97
C LEU A 387 -19.16 22.30 4.89
N LYS A 388 -19.73 21.39 4.10
CA LYS A 388 -21.16 21.17 4.02
C LYS A 388 -21.50 19.73 4.31
N ILE A 389 -22.25 19.48 5.36
CA ILE A 389 -22.71 18.14 5.75
C ILE A 389 -24.24 18.12 5.66
N SER A 390 -24.77 17.07 5.04
CA SER A 390 -26.20 16.78 4.95
C SER A 390 -26.46 15.40 5.53
N LEU A 391 -27.28 15.32 6.58
CA LEU A 391 -27.62 14.09 7.31
C LEU A 391 -29.11 13.81 7.21
N SER A 392 -29.51 12.55 7.24
CA SER A 392 -30.92 12.22 7.53
C SER A 392 -31.25 12.57 8.97
N LYS A 393 -32.52 12.93 9.24
CA LYS A 393 -32.97 13.21 10.61
C LYS A 393 -32.74 12.02 11.53
N ALA A 394 -33.04 10.80 11.05
CA ALA A 394 -32.86 9.58 11.83
C ALA A 394 -31.37 9.32 12.19
N LEU A 395 -30.43 9.63 11.28
CA LEU A 395 -29.00 9.52 11.58
C LEU A 395 -28.57 10.58 12.61
N LEU A 396 -29.07 11.82 12.48
CA LEU A 396 -28.80 12.88 13.46
C LEU A 396 -29.28 12.48 14.85
N ASP A 397 -30.52 11.93 14.95
CA ASP A 397 -31.11 11.48 16.21
C ASP A 397 -30.32 10.32 16.86
N LEU A 398 -29.67 9.47 16.04
CA LEU A 398 -28.78 8.42 16.55
C LEU A 398 -27.45 8.99 17.06
N ILE A 399 -26.81 9.86 16.30
CA ILE A 399 -25.54 10.49 16.66
C ILE A 399 -25.71 11.36 17.90
N SER A 400 -26.84 12.06 18.06
CA SER A 400 -27.14 12.94 19.21
C SER A 400 -27.22 12.21 20.54
N ARG A 401 -27.21 10.88 20.57
CA ARG A 401 -27.15 10.10 21.81
C ARG A 401 -25.75 10.06 22.40
N ASP A 402 -24.73 10.31 21.60
CA ASP A 402 -23.36 10.48 22.09
C ASP A 402 -23.24 11.84 22.80
N PRO A 403 -22.77 11.91 24.07
CA PRO A 403 -22.69 13.16 24.82
C PRO A 403 -21.83 14.24 24.15
N LYS A 404 -20.74 13.84 23.45
CA LYS A 404 -19.85 14.79 22.75
C LYS A 404 -20.55 15.37 21.52
N ALA A 405 -21.24 14.52 20.75
CA ALA A 405 -22.01 14.93 19.62
C ALA A 405 -23.19 15.84 20.05
N MET A 406 -23.88 15.54 21.16
CA MET A 406 -24.94 16.34 21.70
C MET A 406 -24.48 17.77 22.02
N ILE A 407 -23.33 17.96 22.64
CA ILE A 407 -22.78 19.28 22.94
C ILE A 407 -22.53 20.06 21.63
N ALA A 408 -21.96 19.45 20.62
CA ALA A 408 -21.70 20.08 19.31
C ALA A 408 -23.05 20.49 18.65
N LEU A 409 -24.09 19.66 18.74
CA LEU A 409 -25.41 19.92 18.18
C LEU A 409 -26.17 21.04 18.93
N MET A 410 -25.93 21.19 20.24
CA MET A 410 -26.48 22.31 21.01
C MET A 410 -25.90 23.67 20.59
N ILE A 411 -24.62 23.68 20.22
CA ILE A 411 -23.92 24.90 19.76
C ILE A 411 -24.28 25.22 18.31
N PHE A 412 -24.35 24.19 17.47
CA PHE A 412 -24.53 24.31 16.03
C PHE A 412 -25.83 23.66 15.56
N THR A 413 -26.91 24.42 15.57
CA THR A 413 -28.24 23.95 15.13
C THR A 413 -28.26 23.79 13.59
N PRO A 414 -28.61 22.61 13.04
CA PRO A 414 -28.73 22.44 11.59
C PRO A 414 -29.88 23.22 10.98
N LYS A 415 -29.82 23.44 9.67
CA LYS A 415 -30.96 23.92 8.90
C LYS A 415 -31.65 22.74 8.24
N GLU A 416 -32.97 22.68 8.30
CA GLU A 416 -33.72 21.70 7.52
C GLU A 416 -33.83 22.16 6.05
N VAL A 417 -33.35 21.32 5.13
CA VAL A 417 -33.41 21.55 3.67
C VAL A 417 -33.85 20.25 3.01
N ASN A 418 -35.00 20.25 2.35
CA ASN A 418 -35.56 19.08 1.65
C ASN A 418 -35.61 17.81 2.54
N GLY A 419 -36.04 17.95 3.79
CA GLY A 419 -36.17 16.86 4.77
C GLY A 419 -34.81 16.33 5.32
N LYS A 420 -33.71 16.98 5.01
CA LYS A 420 -32.38 16.67 5.54
C LYS A 420 -31.89 17.77 6.48
N GLN A 421 -31.09 17.39 7.45
CA GLN A 421 -30.42 18.29 8.37
C GLN A 421 -29.07 18.71 7.79
N VAL A 422 -28.90 20.01 7.51
CA VAL A 422 -27.76 20.55 6.81
C VAL A 422 -26.96 21.46 7.73
N TYR A 423 -25.64 21.20 7.83
CA TYR A 423 -24.63 22.05 8.43
C TYR A 423 -23.79 22.67 7.33
N SER A 424 -23.50 23.97 7.44
CA SER A 424 -22.54 24.67 6.60
C SER A 424 -21.57 25.43 7.50
N VAL A 425 -20.29 25.12 7.40
CA VAL A 425 -19.22 25.82 8.13
C VAL A 425 -18.33 26.49 7.10
N GLU A 426 -18.08 27.78 7.27
CA GLU A 426 -17.21 28.59 6.42
C GLU A 426 -16.19 29.29 7.31
N LEU A 427 -14.91 29.03 7.07
CA LEU A 427 -13.78 29.78 7.59
C LEU A 427 -13.20 30.56 6.42
N LYS A 428 -13.20 31.90 6.49
CA LYS A 428 -12.67 32.76 5.44
C LYS A 428 -12.11 34.06 6.01
N GLY A 429 -10.83 34.34 5.72
CA GLY A 429 -10.16 35.54 6.19
C GLY A 429 -10.28 35.74 7.70
N GLY A 430 -10.06 34.69 8.50
CA GLY A 430 -10.14 34.71 9.96
C GLY A 430 -11.55 34.67 10.55
N SER A 431 -12.60 34.79 9.72
CA SER A 431 -13.99 34.78 10.17
C SER A 431 -14.59 33.37 10.06
N LEU A 432 -15.07 32.82 11.17
CA LEU A 432 -15.78 31.55 11.22
C LEU A 432 -17.29 31.78 11.24
N LYS A 433 -17.99 31.20 10.28
CA LYS A 433 -19.46 31.20 10.21
C LYS A 433 -19.98 29.76 10.24
N VAL A 434 -21.08 29.56 11.00
CA VAL A 434 -21.82 28.29 11.00
C VAL A 434 -23.25 28.59 10.61
N ASN A 435 -23.74 27.92 9.57
CA ASN A 435 -25.05 28.16 8.96
C ASN A 435 -25.33 29.63 8.63
N GLY A 436 -24.26 30.38 8.25
CA GLY A 436 -24.29 31.80 7.92
C GLY A 436 -24.27 32.75 9.13
N LYS A 437 -24.21 32.23 10.36
CA LYS A 437 -24.03 33.04 11.57
C LYS A 437 -22.58 33.10 11.98
N SER A 438 -22.03 34.30 12.22
CA SER A 438 -20.66 34.48 12.71
C SER A 438 -20.52 33.91 14.12
N VAL A 439 -19.48 33.08 14.31
CA VAL A 439 -19.12 32.45 15.61
C VAL A 439 -17.83 33.07 16.14
N LEU A 440 -16.91 33.42 15.22
CA LEU A 440 -15.64 34.12 15.49
C LEU A 440 -15.50 35.25 14.45
N LYS A 441 -15.04 36.41 14.94
CA LYS A 441 -14.67 37.56 14.10
C LYS A 441 -13.17 37.81 14.23
#